data_7576f70b2664b60223873bcc06991dbe
#
_entry.id   7576f70b2664b60223873bcc06991dbe
#
_cell.length_a   1.000
_cell.length_b   1.000
_cell.length_c   1.000
_cell.angle_alpha   90.00
_cell.angle_beta   90.00
_cell.angle_gamma   90.00
#
_symmetry.space_group_name_H-M   'P 1'
#
loop_
_entity.id
_entity.type
_entity.pdbx_description
1 polymer ?
#
loop_
_entity_poly.entity_id
_entity_poly.type
_entity_poly.pdbx_seq_one_letter_code
_entity_poly.pdbx_strand_id
1 'polypeptide(L)'
;MELIKPNLSQLDILNRYLKGSSIKDCGFCTGNAILWAEEYHVSYVILSEMLVFIAEEDGKPSSFTFPIGIGTDFIKDIQNPDYLLNARSVFDEVCTYFHAQGVTPCVHCATPEIYEIITGWYGKEFPYTLDPGDFDYIYTVEKLTYLRGKKLHGKRNHINNFMRNYPDYEYYTITDEHIDACLAIARYWVEKHDVLQPELAEEHAYEYNIIRKALSNRRKMQMTGGIIYVNHIPSAFTLGEPLTNDTFDVHFEKADDSIDGIYPMINKTFVANELQNYTLSLIHISEPTRPRLISY
;
A
#
# COMPACT_ATOMS: atom_id res chain seq x y z
N MET A 1 24.08 13.76 5.96
CA MET A 1 22.67 13.72 5.51
C MET A 1 21.80 13.63 6.75
N GLU A 2 20.80 14.49 6.89
CA GLU A 2 19.87 14.45 8.02
C GLU A 2 18.62 13.70 7.59
N LEU A 3 18.37 12.53 8.21
CA LEU A 3 17.22 11.70 7.92
C LEU A 3 16.06 12.05 8.84
N ILE A 4 14.84 12.12 8.29
CA ILE A 4 13.62 12.50 9.01
C ILE A 4 12.69 11.30 9.03
N LYS A 5 12.19 10.89 10.21
CA LYS A 5 11.18 9.83 10.32
C LYS A 5 9.81 10.35 9.89
N PRO A 6 9.14 9.73 8.92
CA PRO A 6 7.80 10.12 8.51
C PRO A 6 6.80 10.00 9.67
N ASN A 7 5.97 11.02 9.83
CA ASN A 7 4.85 10.99 10.77
C ASN A 7 3.74 11.97 10.33
N LEU A 8 2.65 12.02 11.06
CA LEU A 8 1.48 12.85 10.72
C LEU A 8 1.76 14.35 10.65
N SER A 9 2.86 14.85 11.23
CA SER A 9 3.23 16.29 11.12
C SER A 9 3.86 16.62 9.78
N GLN A 10 4.42 15.63 9.06
CA GLN A 10 4.99 15.77 7.74
C GLN A 10 4.01 15.45 6.59
N LEU A 11 2.74 15.16 6.90
CA LEU A 11 1.74 14.76 5.91
C LEU A 11 1.66 15.73 4.71
N ASP A 12 1.66 17.04 4.99
CA ASP A 12 1.53 18.06 3.95
C ASP A 12 2.77 18.11 3.04
N ILE A 13 3.97 17.95 3.61
CA ILE A 13 5.18 17.94 2.80
C ILE A 13 5.28 16.66 1.97
N LEU A 14 4.98 15.48 2.54
CA LEU A 14 5.01 14.21 1.82
C LEU A 14 3.96 14.20 0.69
N ASN A 15 2.75 14.71 0.95
CA ASN A 15 1.71 14.84 -0.07
C ASN A 15 2.15 15.67 -1.28
N ARG A 16 3.03 16.66 -1.11
CA ARG A 16 3.53 17.48 -2.25
C ARG A 16 4.35 16.67 -3.23
N TYR A 17 5.00 15.60 -2.78
CA TYR A 17 5.82 14.71 -3.61
C TYR A 17 5.03 13.50 -4.11
N LEU A 18 4.22 12.89 -3.25
CA LEU A 18 3.60 11.61 -3.50
C LEU A 18 2.25 11.72 -4.21
N LYS A 19 1.41 12.72 -3.80
CA LYS A 19 0.13 12.93 -4.47
C LYS A 19 0.33 13.56 -5.86
N GLY A 20 -0.14 12.86 -6.87
CA GLY A 20 0.03 13.24 -8.27
C GLY A 20 1.20 12.53 -8.95
N SER A 21 2.06 11.83 -8.19
CA SER A 21 2.99 10.87 -8.78
C SER A 21 2.21 9.84 -9.61
N SER A 22 2.75 9.46 -10.77
CA SER A 22 2.18 8.37 -11.59
C SER A 22 2.77 7.01 -11.26
N ILE A 23 3.63 6.90 -10.24
CA ILE A 23 4.24 5.64 -9.80
C ILE A 23 3.16 4.78 -9.12
N LYS A 24 2.97 3.56 -9.66
CA LYS A 24 1.95 2.61 -9.19
C LYS A 24 2.58 1.52 -8.32
N ASP A 25 3.16 1.96 -7.21
CA ASP A 25 3.80 1.11 -6.21
C ASP A 25 3.41 1.65 -4.83
N CYS A 26 2.95 0.79 -3.92
CA CYS A 26 2.46 1.18 -2.60
C CYS A 26 3.54 1.86 -1.75
N GLY A 27 4.82 1.64 -2.02
CA GLY A 27 5.94 2.34 -1.36
C GLY A 27 5.95 3.84 -1.60
N PHE A 28 5.25 4.33 -2.64
CA PHE A 28 5.06 5.76 -2.94
C PHE A 28 3.71 6.31 -2.46
N CYS A 29 3.05 5.60 -1.56
CA CYS A 29 1.81 6.04 -0.93
C CYS A 29 2.09 6.81 0.37
N THR A 30 1.41 7.95 0.57
CA THR A 30 1.63 8.77 1.78
C THR A 30 1.23 8.02 3.05
N GLY A 31 0.15 7.24 2.99
CA GLY A 31 -0.30 6.42 4.11
C GLY A 31 0.73 5.39 4.50
N ASN A 32 1.25 4.63 3.54
CA ASN A 32 2.29 3.64 3.81
C ASN A 32 3.54 4.30 4.39
N ALA A 33 4.01 5.39 3.78
CA ALA A 33 5.18 6.12 4.26
C ALA A 33 5.07 6.58 5.71
N ILE A 34 3.86 6.91 6.22
CA ILE A 34 3.64 7.37 7.60
C ILE A 34 3.28 6.24 8.55
N LEU A 35 2.47 5.29 8.09
CA LEU A 35 1.92 4.23 8.95
C LEU A 35 2.96 3.16 9.26
N TRP A 36 3.76 2.78 8.25
CA TRP A 36 4.71 1.68 8.34
C TRP A 36 6.17 2.12 8.56
N ALA A 37 6.43 3.44 8.64
CA ALA A 37 7.78 3.98 8.79
C ALA A 37 8.55 3.43 10.00
N GLU A 38 7.86 3.14 11.09
CA GLU A 38 8.47 2.62 12.32
C GLU A 38 8.85 1.15 12.17
N GLU A 39 7.96 0.34 11.59
CA GLU A 39 8.16 -1.10 11.36
C GLU A 39 9.30 -1.38 10.39
N TYR A 40 9.25 -0.71 9.26
CA TYR A 40 10.28 -0.90 8.22
C TYR A 40 11.50 0.00 8.41
N HIS A 41 11.60 0.70 9.56
CA HIS A 41 12.69 1.63 9.86
C HIS A 41 12.98 2.60 8.71
N VAL A 42 11.92 3.13 8.09
CA VAL A 42 12.03 4.05 6.96
C VAL A 42 12.14 5.48 7.46
N SER A 43 13.12 6.18 6.94
CA SER A 43 13.29 7.63 7.04
C SER A 43 13.22 8.25 5.65
N TYR A 44 13.14 9.57 5.56
CA TYR A 44 13.25 10.26 4.28
C TYR A 44 14.21 11.44 4.36
N VAL A 45 14.67 11.87 3.21
CA VAL A 45 15.42 13.09 3.00
C VAL A 45 14.89 13.84 1.78
N ILE A 46 15.01 15.16 1.79
CA ILE A 46 14.72 16.00 0.61
C ILE A 46 16.02 16.69 0.23
N LEU A 47 16.51 16.39 -0.97
CA LEU A 47 17.72 16.94 -1.54
C LEU A 47 17.38 17.56 -2.90
N SER A 48 17.79 18.81 -3.12
CA SER A 48 17.54 19.52 -4.40
C SER A 48 16.09 19.38 -4.88
N GLU A 49 15.12 19.56 -3.95
CA GLU A 49 13.68 19.43 -4.18
C GLU A 49 13.23 18.02 -4.64
N MET A 50 14.01 16.99 -4.34
CA MET A 50 13.65 15.59 -4.58
C MET A 50 13.56 14.81 -3.28
N LEU A 51 12.50 14.03 -3.13
CA LEU A 51 12.24 13.14 -2.01
C LEU A 51 12.90 11.78 -2.27
N VAL A 52 13.58 11.26 -1.27
CA VAL A 52 14.12 9.89 -1.23
C VAL A 52 13.77 9.26 0.10
N PHE A 53 13.17 8.07 0.07
CA PHE A 53 13.03 7.24 1.27
C PHE A 53 14.27 6.36 1.43
N ILE A 54 14.68 6.16 2.68
CA ILE A 54 15.82 5.33 3.06
C ILE A 54 15.36 4.37 4.15
N ALA A 55 15.46 3.08 3.89
CA ALA A 55 15.26 2.04 4.90
C ALA A 55 16.58 1.77 5.64
N GLU A 56 16.48 1.42 6.93
CA GLU A 56 17.61 1.12 7.79
C GLU A 56 17.46 -0.29 8.38
N GLU A 57 18.56 -0.99 8.49
CA GLU A 57 18.66 -2.29 9.15
C GLU A 57 19.89 -2.28 10.06
N ASP A 58 19.76 -2.74 11.30
CA ASP A 58 20.83 -2.70 12.33
C ASP A 58 21.49 -1.31 12.50
N GLY A 59 20.71 -0.24 12.37
CA GLY A 59 21.16 1.15 12.52
C GLY A 59 22.04 1.65 11.37
N LYS A 60 22.01 0.99 10.22
CA LYS A 60 22.67 1.40 8.97
C LYS A 60 21.67 1.48 7.82
N PRO A 61 21.92 2.36 6.84
CA PRO A 61 21.09 2.37 5.64
C PRO A 61 21.18 1.01 4.91
N SER A 62 20.04 0.44 4.55
CA SER A 62 19.97 -0.86 3.83
C SER A 62 19.58 -0.67 2.38
N SER A 63 18.61 0.21 2.11
CA SER A 63 18.14 0.51 0.76
C SER A 63 17.47 1.88 0.66
N PHE A 64 17.24 2.37 -0.56
CA PHE A 64 16.58 3.66 -0.80
C PHE A 64 15.72 3.64 -2.06
N THR A 65 14.76 4.56 -2.17
CA THR A 65 13.92 4.73 -3.35
C THR A 65 14.57 5.64 -4.40
N PHE A 66 14.15 5.53 -5.65
CA PHE A 66 14.51 6.52 -6.67
C PHE A 66 14.06 7.92 -6.26
N PRO A 67 14.87 9.00 -6.52
CA PRO A 67 14.51 10.37 -6.20
C PRO A 67 13.28 10.84 -7.01
N ILE A 68 12.27 11.40 -6.33
CA ILE A 68 11.07 11.94 -6.97
C ILE A 68 10.88 13.42 -6.66
N GLY A 69 10.51 14.19 -7.67
CA GLY A 69 10.26 15.64 -7.55
C GLY A 69 8.87 15.98 -6.99
N ILE A 70 8.62 17.27 -6.78
CA ILE A 70 7.35 17.78 -6.23
C ILE A 70 6.23 17.67 -7.27
N GLY A 71 5.13 17.00 -6.89
CA GLY A 71 3.87 17.00 -7.64
C GLY A 71 3.97 16.52 -9.08
N THR A 72 4.93 15.65 -9.35
CA THR A 72 5.36 15.29 -10.69
C THR A 72 4.58 14.10 -11.24
N ASP A 73 4.21 14.19 -12.51
CA ASP A 73 3.87 13.02 -13.32
C ASP A 73 5.17 12.31 -13.69
N PHE A 74 5.59 11.35 -12.89
CA PHE A 74 6.88 10.65 -13.03
C PHE A 74 7.14 10.17 -14.45
N ILE A 75 6.13 9.62 -15.12
CA ILE A 75 6.27 9.10 -16.49
C ILE A 75 6.59 10.20 -17.50
N LYS A 76 6.09 11.43 -17.30
CA LYS A 76 6.47 12.58 -18.12
C LYS A 76 7.82 13.15 -17.73
N ASP A 77 8.09 13.23 -16.44
CA ASP A 77 9.28 13.89 -15.94
C ASP A 77 10.55 13.11 -16.26
N ILE A 78 10.49 11.78 -16.30
CA ILE A 78 11.62 10.95 -16.75
C ILE A 78 11.93 11.09 -18.27
N GLN A 79 11.09 11.79 -19.02
CA GLN A 79 11.40 12.21 -20.41
C GLN A 79 12.11 13.57 -20.47
N ASN A 80 12.21 14.29 -19.35
CA ASN A 80 12.88 15.58 -19.27
C ASN A 80 14.35 15.39 -18.85
N PRO A 81 15.33 15.78 -19.71
CA PRO A 81 16.75 15.64 -19.40
C PRO A 81 17.19 16.40 -18.14
N ASP A 82 16.62 17.58 -17.87
CA ASP A 82 16.98 18.38 -16.68
C ASP A 82 16.49 17.72 -15.39
N TYR A 83 15.30 17.12 -15.43
CA TYR A 83 14.79 16.33 -14.32
C TYR A 83 15.70 15.12 -14.05
N LEU A 84 16.07 14.36 -15.08
CA LEU A 84 16.97 13.20 -14.94
C LEU A 84 18.37 13.60 -14.48
N LEU A 85 18.88 14.74 -14.89
CA LEU A 85 20.17 15.26 -14.41
C LEU A 85 20.13 15.56 -12.90
N ASN A 86 19.05 16.21 -12.43
CA ASN A 86 18.84 16.49 -11.01
C ASN A 86 18.65 15.19 -10.21
N ALA A 87 17.80 14.28 -10.71
CA ALA A 87 17.57 12.97 -10.09
C ALA A 87 18.86 12.16 -9.95
N ARG A 88 19.71 12.17 -10.99
CA ARG A 88 21.01 11.51 -10.97
C ARG A 88 21.94 12.14 -9.92
N SER A 89 21.99 13.47 -9.84
CA SER A 89 22.82 14.16 -8.84
C SER A 89 22.43 13.77 -7.42
N VAL A 90 21.12 13.74 -7.12
CA VAL A 90 20.60 13.30 -5.82
C VAL A 90 20.87 11.82 -5.57
N PHE A 91 20.67 10.98 -6.58
CA PHE A 91 20.95 9.54 -6.51
C PHE A 91 22.44 9.27 -6.17
N ASP A 92 23.38 9.96 -6.84
CA ASP A 92 24.81 9.84 -6.60
C ASP A 92 25.19 10.33 -5.20
N GLU A 93 24.53 11.38 -4.69
CA GLU A 93 24.71 11.88 -3.31
C GLU A 93 24.25 10.85 -2.27
N VAL A 94 23.11 10.20 -2.48
CA VAL A 94 22.62 9.10 -1.63
C VAL A 94 23.57 7.89 -1.70
N CYS A 95 24.03 7.50 -2.87
CA CYS A 95 25.04 6.45 -3.01
C CYS A 95 26.33 6.77 -2.24
N THR A 96 26.78 8.02 -2.28
CA THR A 96 27.94 8.49 -1.50
C THR A 96 27.73 8.35 0.00
N TYR A 97 26.50 8.69 0.49
CA TYR A 97 26.13 8.48 1.89
C TYR A 97 26.21 7.01 2.29
N PHE A 98 25.66 6.09 1.48
CA PHE A 98 25.75 4.65 1.74
C PHE A 98 27.19 4.15 1.81
N HIS A 99 28.02 4.54 0.86
CA HIS A 99 29.46 4.17 0.86
C HIS A 99 30.19 4.70 2.09
N ALA A 100 29.87 5.91 2.56
CA ALA A 100 30.46 6.47 3.76
C ALA A 100 30.06 5.69 5.04
N GLN A 101 28.93 4.97 5.03
CA GLN A 101 28.54 4.03 6.08
C GLN A 101 29.09 2.61 5.89
N GLY A 102 29.88 2.37 4.84
CA GLY A 102 30.42 1.05 4.51
C GLY A 102 29.40 0.07 3.92
N VAL A 103 28.32 0.60 3.35
CA VAL A 103 27.21 -0.20 2.79
C VAL A 103 27.16 -0.03 1.26
N THR A 104 26.91 -1.11 0.55
CA THR A 104 26.66 -1.06 -0.88
C THR A 104 25.26 -0.50 -1.14
N PRO A 105 25.10 0.54 -1.97
CA PRO A 105 23.79 1.09 -2.31
C PRO A 105 22.86 0.05 -2.91
N CYS A 106 21.64 -0.01 -2.42
CA CYS A 106 20.57 -0.86 -2.92
C CYS A 106 19.31 -0.02 -3.15
N VAL A 107 18.64 -0.19 -4.29
CA VAL A 107 17.39 0.52 -4.60
C VAL A 107 16.23 -0.43 -4.42
N HIS A 108 15.22 -0.02 -3.62
CA HIS A 108 13.95 -0.74 -3.49
C HIS A 108 12.83 -0.01 -4.23
N CYS A 109 11.68 -0.66 -4.42
CA CYS A 109 10.54 -0.14 -5.20
C CYS A 109 10.97 0.34 -6.61
N ALA A 110 11.90 -0.39 -7.24
CA ALA A 110 12.39 -0.05 -8.56
C ALA A 110 11.48 -0.63 -9.64
N THR A 111 10.67 0.23 -10.27
CA THR A 111 9.90 -0.16 -11.45
C THR A 111 10.83 -0.46 -12.64
N PRO A 112 10.37 -1.14 -13.71
CA PRO A 112 11.16 -1.36 -14.90
C PRO A 112 11.77 -0.08 -15.48
N GLU A 113 11.02 1.03 -15.48
CA GLU A 113 11.48 2.32 -15.99
C GLU A 113 12.61 2.88 -15.12
N ILE A 114 12.50 2.77 -13.80
CA ILE A 114 13.55 3.17 -12.85
C ILE A 114 14.82 2.35 -13.10
N TYR A 115 14.67 1.04 -13.26
CA TYR A 115 15.79 0.16 -13.55
C TYR A 115 16.51 0.53 -14.86
N GLU A 116 15.74 0.80 -15.94
CA GLU A 116 16.29 1.24 -17.22
C GLU A 116 17.04 2.57 -17.11
N ILE A 117 16.51 3.54 -16.33
CA ILE A 117 17.16 4.83 -16.10
C ILE A 117 18.51 4.62 -15.39
N ILE A 118 18.53 3.83 -14.31
CA ILE A 118 19.75 3.58 -13.53
C ILE A 118 20.79 2.85 -14.38
N THR A 119 20.40 1.80 -15.11
CA THR A 119 21.32 1.08 -16.02
C THR A 119 21.87 1.97 -17.11
N GLY A 120 21.05 2.87 -17.66
CA GLY A 120 21.45 3.86 -18.64
C GLY A 120 22.48 4.86 -18.09
N TRP A 121 22.33 5.32 -16.85
CA TRP A 121 23.27 6.24 -16.22
C TRP A 121 24.68 5.69 -16.05
N TYR A 122 24.79 4.40 -15.76
CA TYR A 122 26.09 3.77 -15.45
C TYR A 122 26.61 2.89 -16.59
N GLY A 123 25.86 2.69 -17.65
CA GLY A 123 26.24 1.89 -18.80
C GLY A 123 26.49 0.41 -18.47
N LYS A 124 25.83 -0.12 -17.44
CA LYS A 124 25.95 -1.51 -17.01
C LYS A 124 24.66 -2.00 -16.38
N GLU A 125 24.42 -3.30 -16.44
CA GLU A 125 23.35 -3.97 -15.71
C GLU A 125 23.70 -4.10 -14.21
N PHE A 126 22.68 -4.06 -13.38
CA PHE A 126 22.77 -4.30 -11.95
C PHE A 126 22.03 -5.60 -11.60
N PRO A 127 22.53 -6.38 -10.64
CA PRO A 127 21.76 -7.51 -10.12
C PRO A 127 20.47 -6.98 -9.47
N TYR A 128 19.37 -7.70 -9.65
CA TYR A 128 18.11 -7.42 -9.00
C TYR A 128 17.48 -8.70 -8.45
N THR A 129 16.67 -8.55 -7.43
CA THR A 129 15.84 -9.62 -6.87
C THR A 129 14.38 -9.28 -7.10
N LEU A 130 13.57 -10.29 -7.36
CA LEU A 130 12.11 -10.21 -7.39
C LEU A 130 11.60 -11.09 -6.27
N ASP A 131 11.06 -10.48 -5.21
CA ASP A 131 10.36 -11.21 -4.17
C ASP A 131 8.85 -11.14 -4.46
N PRO A 132 8.17 -12.27 -4.70
CA PRO A 132 6.73 -12.27 -4.89
C PRO A 132 5.93 -11.74 -3.69
N GLY A 133 6.54 -11.73 -2.49
CA GLY A 133 5.97 -11.13 -1.28
C GLY A 133 5.85 -9.60 -1.37
N ASP A 134 6.72 -8.97 -2.16
CA ASP A 134 6.77 -7.51 -2.33
C ASP A 134 5.87 -7.03 -3.49
N PHE A 135 5.14 -7.93 -4.16
CA PHE A 135 4.35 -7.55 -5.33
C PHE A 135 2.99 -7.00 -4.96
N ASP A 136 2.68 -5.86 -5.54
CA ASP A 136 1.33 -5.30 -5.53
C ASP A 136 0.44 -6.00 -6.57
N TYR A 137 -0.76 -6.35 -6.15
CA TYR A 137 -1.77 -6.88 -7.05
C TYR A 137 -2.60 -5.75 -7.65
N ILE A 138 -2.45 -5.51 -8.94
CA ILE A 138 -3.17 -4.45 -9.66
C ILE A 138 -4.36 -5.06 -10.41
N TYR A 139 -5.54 -4.52 -10.14
CA TYR A 139 -6.78 -4.88 -10.82
C TYR A 139 -7.44 -3.66 -11.42
N THR A 140 -8.16 -3.83 -12.55
CA THR A 140 -9.07 -2.78 -12.99
C THR A 140 -10.30 -2.73 -12.09
N VAL A 141 -10.77 -1.53 -11.78
CA VAL A 141 -12.01 -1.30 -11.03
C VAL A 141 -13.19 -2.00 -11.71
N GLU A 142 -13.27 -1.97 -13.04
CA GLU A 142 -14.27 -2.70 -13.81
C GLU A 142 -14.25 -4.21 -13.53
N LYS A 143 -13.07 -4.82 -13.50
CA LYS A 143 -12.91 -6.25 -13.26
C LYS A 143 -13.34 -6.65 -11.84
N LEU A 144 -13.04 -5.85 -10.83
CA LEU A 144 -13.45 -6.09 -9.44
C LEU A 144 -14.96 -5.85 -9.25
N THR A 145 -15.53 -4.84 -9.90
CA THR A 145 -16.96 -4.53 -9.82
C THR A 145 -17.83 -5.62 -10.45
N TYR A 146 -17.51 -6.05 -11.68
CA TYR A 146 -18.36 -6.96 -12.44
C TYR A 146 -17.93 -8.42 -12.35
N LEU A 147 -16.71 -8.70 -11.95
CA LEU A 147 -16.12 -10.03 -11.79
C LEU A 147 -16.32 -10.94 -13.03
N ARG A 148 -16.24 -10.36 -14.24
CA ARG A 148 -16.46 -11.08 -15.49
C ARG A 148 -15.34 -12.08 -15.79
N GLY A 149 -15.67 -13.15 -16.53
CA GLY A 149 -14.72 -14.15 -17.02
C GLY A 149 -14.63 -15.42 -16.15
N LYS A 150 -14.04 -16.48 -16.73
CA LYS A 150 -13.93 -17.81 -16.11
C LYS A 150 -13.05 -17.80 -14.85
N LYS A 151 -11.95 -17.04 -14.84
CA LYS A 151 -11.01 -16.95 -13.71
C LYS A 151 -11.67 -16.42 -12.42
N LEU A 152 -12.72 -15.60 -12.53
CA LEU A 152 -13.42 -15.01 -11.39
C LEU A 152 -14.73 -15.74 -11.01
N HIS A 153 -14.99 -16.90 -11.63
CA HIS A 153 -16.19 -17.69 -11.35
C HIS A 153 -16.30 -18.10 -9.87
N GLY A 154 -15.18 -18.50 -9.26
CA GLY A 154 -15.14 -18.84 -7.84
C GLY A 154 -15.54 -17.66 -6.95
N LYS A 155 -14.96 -16.47 -7.18
CA LYS A 155 -15.34 -15.26 -6.43
C LYS A 155 -16.83 -14.93 -6.57
N ARG A 156 -17.39 -15.04 -7.80
CA ARG A 156 -18.84 -14.84 -8.01
C ARG A 156 -19.69 -15.84 -7.24
N ASN A 157 -19.29 -17.10 -7.19
CA ASN A 157 -20.02 -18.13 -6.45
C ASN A 157 -20.04 -17.82 -4.93
N HIS A 158 -18.91 -17.43 -4.35
CA HIS A 158 -18.85 -17.02 -2.94
C HIS A 158 -19.74 -15.80 -2.68
N ILE A 159 -19.74 -14.79 -3.54
CA ILE A 159 -20.61 -13.63 -3.42
C ILE A 159 -22.09 -14.02 -3.54
N ASN A 160 -22.44 -14.88 -4.49
CA ASN A 160 -23.83 -15.33 -4.65
C ASN A 160 -24.29 -16.17 -3.44
N ASN A 161 -23.41 -16.97 -2.85
CA ASN A 161 -23.70 -17.68 -1.60
C ASN A 161 -23.90 -16.72 -0.45
N PHE A 162 -23.01 -15.72 -0.30
CA PHE A 162 -23.14 -14.68 0.71
C PHE A 162 -24.50 -13.94 0.60
N MET A 163 -24.85 -13.44 -0.58
CA MET A 163 -26.13 -12.72 -0.81
C MET A 163 -27.37 -13.59 -0.55
N ARG A 164 -27.27 -14.90 -0.78
CA ARG A 164 -28.37 -15.85 -0.51
C ARG A 164 -28.54 -16.11 0.98
N ASN A 165 -27.41 -16.23 1.72
CA ASN A 165 -27.42 -16.54 3.14
C ASN A 165 -27.66 -15.30 4.01
N TYR A 166 -27.29 -14.11 3.52
CA TYR A 166 -27.36 -12.85 4.23
C TYR A 166 -27.99 -11.77 3.32
N PRO A 167 -29.28 -11.90 2.93
CA PRO A 167 -29.92 -10.97 2.00
C PRO A 167 -30.05 -9.56 2.56
N ASP A 168 -30.10 -9.42 3.89
CA ASP A 168 -30.28 -8.17 4.61
C ASP A 168 -28.96 -7.60 5.14
N TYR A 169 -27.81 -7.95 4.51
CA TYR A 169 -26.54 -7.31 4.83
C TYR A 169 -26.59 -5.81 4.53
N GLU A 170 -25.87 -5.03 5.30
CA GLU A 170 -25.81 -3.58 5.15
C GLU A 170 -24.37 -3.16 4.80
N TYR A 171 -24.23 -2.21 3.87
CA TYR A 171 -22.96 -1.60 3.53
C TYR A 171 -23.00 -0.11 3.79
N TYR A 172 -21.93 0.42 4.40
CA TYR A 172 -21.76 1.86 4.63
C TYR A 172 -20.35 2.29 4.27
N THR A 173 -20.22 3.52 3.76
CA THR A 173 -18.93 4.22 3.71
C THR A 173 -18.49 4.53 5.15
N ILE A 174 -17.23 4.31 5.47
CA ILE A 174 -16.72 4.53 6.83
C ILE A 174 -16.76 6.02 7.19
N THR A 175 -17.51 6.32 8.26
CA THR A 175 -17.54 7.63 8.95
C THR A 175 -16.94 7.49 10.35
N ASP A 176 -16.90 8.59 11.14
CA ASP A 176 -16.39 8.53 12.51
C ASP A 176 -17.22 7.60 13.40
N GLU A 177 -18.51 7.44 13.11
CA GLU A 177 -19.43 6.54 13.83
C GLU A 177 -19.08 5.06 13.65
N HIS A 178 -18.34 4.72 12.58
CA HIS A 178 -17.97 3.33 12.26
C HIS A 178 -16.60 2.93 12.80
N ILE A 179 -15.82 3.86 13.36
CA ILE A 179 -14.43 3.58 13.80
C ILE A 179 -14.38 2.45 14.82
N ASP A 180 -15.22 2.51 15.86
CA ASP A 180 -15.25 1.48 16.91
C ASP A 180 -15.66 0.12 16.35
N ALA A 181 -16.58 0.08 15.39
CA ALA A 181 -17.00 -1.14 14.72
C ALA A 181 -15.85 -1.75 13.87
N CYS A 182 -15.12 -0.92 13.12
CA CYS A 182 -13.93 -1.37 12.37
C CYS A 182 -12.85 -1.92 13.32
N LEU A 183 -12.61 -1.24 14.44
CA LEU A 183 -11.66 -1.70 15.45
C LEU A 183 -12.08 -3.01 16.12
N ALA A 184 -13.39 -3.21 16.32
CA ALA A 184 -13.92 -4.47 16.84
C ALA A 184 -13.66 -5.64 15.87
N ILE A 185 -13.87 -5.42 14.55
CA ILE A 185 -13.55 -6.41 13.51
C ILE A 185 -12.04 -6.71 13.50
N ALA A 186 -11.20 -5.68 13.51
CA ALA A 186 -9.74 -5.85 13.49
C ALA A 186 -9.26 -6.61 14.72
N ARG A 187 -9.79 -6.30 15.91
CA ARG A 187 -9.47 -7.03 17.16
C ARG A 187 -9.90 -8.48 17.10
N TYR A 188 -11.12 -8.75 16.66
CA TYR A 188 -11.61 -10.13 16.49
C TYR A 188 -10.70 -10.92 15.54
N TRP A 189 -10.26 -10.29 14.44
CA TRP A 189 -9.35 -10.91 13.50
C TRP A 189 -8.01 -11.27 14.18
N VAL A 190 -7.40 -10.34 14.92
CA VAL A 190 -6.16 -10.56 15.68
C VAL A 190 -6.31 -11.70 16.68
N GLU A 191 -7.31 -11.62 17.58
CA GLU A 191 -7.54 -12.64 18.62
C GLU A 191 -7.69 -14.05 18.03
N LYS A 192 -8.36 -14.16 16.87
CA LYS A 192 -8.53 -15.43 16.18
C LYS A 192 -7.23 -15.94 15.57
N HIS A 193 -6.46 -15.06 14.92
CA HIS A 193 -5.22 -15.43 14.22
C HIS A 193 -4.07 -15.68 15.20
N ASP A 194 -4.01 -15.00 16.33
CA ASP A 194 -3.05 -15.28 17.40
C ASP A 194 -3.18 -16.70 17.96
N VAL A 195 -4.40 -17.25 17.98
CA VAL A 195 -4.63 -18.66 18.35
C VAL A 195 -4.15 -19.63 17.27
N LEU A 196 -4.29 -19.25 16.00
CA LEU A 196 -3.91 -20.08 14.86
C LEU A 196 -2.42 -20.00 14.52
N GLN A 197 -1.80 -18.86 14.76
CA GLN A 197 -0.43 -18.51 14.41
C GLN A 197 0.22 -17.68 15.53
N PRO A 198 0.47 -18.29 16.71
CA PRO A 198 0.97 -17.58 17.88
C PRO A 198 2.37 -16.97 17.65
N GLU A 199 3.14 -17.49 16.69
CA GLU A 199 4.44 -16.96 16.30
C GLU A 199 4.35 -15.58 15.62
N LEU A 200 3.18 -15.20 15.09
CA LEU A 200 2.93 -13.91 14.42
C LEU A 200 2.16 -12.91 15.31
N ALA A 201 1.98 -13.21 16.59
CA ALA A 201 1.17 -12.37 17.50
C ALA A 201 1.70 -10.94 17.64
N GLU A 202 3.03 -10.73 17.61
CA GLU A 202 3.63 -9.40 17.65
C GLU A 202 3.32 -8.61 16.36
N GLU A 203 3.39 -9.24 15.20
CA GLU A 203 3.07 -8.66 13.90
C GLU A 203 1.57 -8.30 13.83
N HIS A 204 0.69 -9.21 14.28
CA HIS A 204 -0.75 -8.94 14.33
C HIS A 204 -1.09 -7.76 15.25
N ALA A 205 -0.46 -7.69 16.43
CA ALA A 205 -0.65 -6.59 17.37
C ALA A 205 -0.14 -5.27 16.78
N TYR A 206 0.97 -5.30 16.04
CA TYR A 206 1.51 -4.15 15.36
C TYR A 206 0.55 -3.66 14.26
N GLU A 207 0.09 -4.56 13.38
CA GLU A 207 -0.88 -4.22 12.33
C GLU A 207 -2.17 -3.63 12.91
N TYR A 208 -2.69 -4.18 14.04
CA TYR A 208 -3.84 -3.60 14.73
C TYR A 208 -3.60 -2.15 15.15
N ASN A 209 -2.41 -1.82 15.67
CA ASN A 209 -2.06 -0.47 16.06
C ASN A 209 -1.99 0.48 14.86
N ILE A 210 -1.49 -0.01 13.72
CA ILE A 210 -1.48 0.73 12.45
C ILE A 210 -2.91 1.00 11.97
N ILE A 211 -3.77 -0.02 11.95
CA ILE A 211 -5.19 0.12 11.58
C ILE A 211 -5.85 1.18 12.48
N ARG A 212 -5.62 1.13 13.80
CA ARG A 212 -6.14 2.11 14.75
C ARG A 212 -5.65 3.53 14.43
N LYS A 213 -4.36 3.70 14.13
CA LYS A 213 -3.76 4.98 13.73
C LYS A 213 -4.36 5.50 12.43
N ALA A 214 -4.54 4.64 11.43
CA ALA A 214 -5.16 4.94 10.14
C ALA A 214 -6.61 5.41 10.30
N LEU A 215 -7.45 4.62 10.97
CA LEU A 215 -8.87 4.93 11.21
C LEU A 215 -9.04 6.23 11.98
N SER A 216 -8.25 6.45 13.04
CA SER A 216 -8.31 7.67 13.86
C SER A 216 -7.88 8.94 13.12
N ASN A 217 -7.07 8.79 12.06
CA ASN A 217 -6.53 9.91 11.27
C ASN A 217 -7.03 9.89 9.82
N ARG A 218 -8.01 9.04 9.49
CA ARG A 218 -8.45 8.81 8.11
C ARG A 218 -8.82 10.09 7.35
N ARG A 219 -9.51 11.04 8.01
CA ARG A 219 -9.88 12.33 7.38
C ARG A 219 -8.64 13.14 7.03
N LYS A 220 -7.68 13.23 7.96
CA LYS A 220 -6.43 13.97 7.74
C LYS A 220 -5.61 13.33 6.62
N MET A 221 -5.56 11.99 6.60
CA MET A 221 -4.85 11.22 5.58
C MET A 221 -5.63 11.06 4.27
N GLN A 222 -6.88 11.55 4.21
CA GLN A 222 -7.78 11.43 3.06
C GLN A 222 -8.07 9.97 2.67
N MET A 223 -8.15 9.10 3.66
CA MET A 223 -8.51 7.71 3.47
C MET A 223 -10.01 7.53 3.33
N THR A 224 -10.40 6.61 2.47
CA THR A 224 -11.78 6.18 2.24
C THR A 224 -11.90 4.69 2.51
N GLY A 225 -13.00 4.26 3.08
CA GLY A 225 -13.24 2.84 3.39
C GLY A 225 -14.71 2.49 3.39
N GLY A 226 -14.97 1.19 3.41
CA GLY A 226 -16.31 0.62 3.51
C GLY A 226 -16.40 -0.40 4.64
N ILE A 227 -17.58 -0.56 5.22
CA ILE A 227 -17.88 -1.53 6.26
C ILE A 227 -19.14 -2.30 5.91
N ILE A 228 -19.15 -3.60 6.16
CA ILE A 228 -20.32 -4.49 6.02
C ILE A 228 -20.77 -4.95 7.41
N TYR A 229 -22.09 -4.88 7.62
CA TYR A 229 -22.79 -5.50 8.74
C TYR A 229 -23.58 -6.70 8.23
N VAL A 230 -23.54 -7.79 8.99
CA VAL A 230 -24.36 -8.99 8.79
C VAL A 230 -25.19 -9.21 10.03
N ASN A 231 -26.53 -9.23 9.89
CA ASN A 231 -27.46 -9.29 11.02
C ASN A 231 -27.21 -8.18 12.07
N HIS A 232 -26.92 -6.96 11.61
CA HIS A 232 -26.57 -5.78 12.42
C HIS A 232 -25.26 -5.93 13.23
N ILE A 233 -24.43 -6.94 12.93
CA ILE A 233 -23.12 -7.14 13.54
C ILE A 233 -22.05 -6.68 12.55
N PRO A 234 -21.09 -5.80 12.94
CA PRO A 234 -19.98 -5.41 12.07
C PRO A 234 -19.13 -6.63 11.72
N SER A 235 -18.99 -6.92 10.45
CA SER A 235 -18.45 -8.20 9.97
C SER A 235 -17.27 -8.09 9.01
N ALA A 236 -17.14 -6.98 8.28
CA ALA A 236 -15.98 -6.73 7.42
C ALA A 236 -15.77 -5.24 7.21
N PHE A 237 -14.53 -4.81 7.04
CA PHE A 237 -14.21 -3.47 6.56
C PHE A 237 -12.99 -3.49 5.63
N THR A 238 -12.90 -2.45 4.81
CA THR A 238 -11.73 -2.12 3.98
C THR A 238 -11.42 -0.64 4.12
N LEU A 239 -10.13 -0.27 4.02
CA LEU A 239 -9.67 1.11 4.13
C LEU A 239 -8.47 1.32 3.20
N GLY A 240 -8.42 2.45 2.51
CA GLY A 240 -7.32 2.80 1.62
C GLY A 240 -7.31 4.28 1.27
N GLU A 241 -6.43 4.67 0.33
CA GLU A 241 -6.29 6.05 -0.13
C GLU A 241 -5.98 6.14 -1.62
N PRO A 242 -6.17 7.32 -2.24
CA PRO A 242 -5.68 7.56 -3.60
C PRO A 242 -4.15 7.46 -3.66
N LEU A 243 -3.63 6.55 -4.50
CA LEU A 243 -2.19 6.45 -4.80
C LEU A 243 -1.81 7.41 -5.93
N THR A 244 -2.55 7.33 -7.04
CA THR A 244 -2.39 8.24 -8.19
C THR A 244 -3.75 8.81 -8.60
N ASN A 245 -3.79 9.66 -9.63
CA ASN A 245 -5.05 10.20 -10.14
C ASN A 245 -6.00 9.12 -10.70
N ASP A 246 -5.48 7.96 -11.09
CA ASP A 246 -6.24 6.85 -11.70
C ASP A 246 -6.22 5.55 -10.89
N THR A 247 -5.47 5.50 -9.78
CA THR A 247 -5.22 4.29 -9.00
C THR A 247 -5.50 4.54 -7.52
N PHE A 248 -6.25 3.64 -6.91
CA PHE A 248 -6.54 3.62 -5.48
C PHE A 248 -5.80 2.46 -4.81
N ASP A 249 -5.14 2.72 -3.68
CA ASP A 249 -4.43 1.73 -2.88
C ASP A 249 -5.26 1.31 -1.68
N VAL A 250 -5.49 0.00 -1.55
CA VAL A 250 -6.22 -0.60 -0.43
C VAL A 250 -5.22 -1.13 0.59
N HIS A 251 -5.11 -0.46 1.72
CA HIS A 251 -4.16 -0.79 2.79
C HIS A 251 -4.64 -1.93 3.68
N PHE A 252 -5.91 -1.94 4.03
CA PHE A 252 -6.46 -2.90 5.00
C PHE A 252 -7.78 -3.47 4.51
N GLU A 253 -7.90 -4.79 4.63
CA GLU A 253 -9.16 -5.51 4.46
C GLU A 253 -9.24 -6.59 5.54
N LYS A 254 -10.16 -6.45 6.50
CA LYS A 254 -10.36 -7.38 7.59
C LYS A 254 -11.82 -7.81 7.69
N ALA A 255 -12.04 -9.08 7.95
CA ALA A 255 -13.38 -9.65 8.04
C ALA A 255 -13.47 -10.83 9.01
N ASP A 256 -14.68 -11.15 9.43
CA ASP A 256 -14.99 -12.43 10.05
C ASP A 256 -15.00 -13.53 8.96
N ASP A 257 -13.92 -14.27 8.84
CA ASP A 257 -13.74 -15.33 7.84
C ASP A 257 -14.62 -16.57 8.09
N SER A 258 -15.35 -16.64 9.19
CA SER A 258 -16.40 -17.66 9.41
C SER A 258 -17.62 -17.43 8.51
N ILE A 259 -17.77 -16.22 7.94
CA ILE A 259 -18.83 -15.85 7.02
C ILE A 259 -18.37 -16.09 5.59
N ASP A 260 -18.86 -17.19 4.97
CA ASP A 260 -18.48 -17.52 3.57
C ASP A 260 -18.79 -16.39 2.61
N GLY A 261 -17.78 -15.98 1.83
CA GLY A 261 -17.90 -14.96 0.80
C GLY A 261 -17.81 -13.51 1.29
N ILE A 262 -17.53 -13.25 2.56
CA ILE A 262 -17.46 -11.89 3.12
C ILE A 262 -16.32 -11.06 2.52
N TYR A 263 -15.09 -11.63 2.37
CA TYR A 263 -13.95 -10.94 1.76
C TYR A 263 -14.22 -10.52 0.29
N PRO A 264 -14.61 -11.43 -0.61
CA PRO A 264 -14.97 -10.99 -1.96
C PRO A 264 -16.18 -10.06 -1.99
N MET A 265 -17.06 -10.11 -0.99
CA MET A 265 -18.21 -9.22 -0.91
C MET A 265 -17.82 -7.80 -0.51
N ILE A 266 -17.01 -7.61 0.56
CA ILE A 266 -16.54 -6.28 0.96
C ILE A 266 -15.71 -5.64 -0.14
N ASN A 267 -14.78 -6.39 -0.74
CA ASN A 267 -13.95 -5.89 -1.83
C ASN A 267 -14.80 -5.40 -3.02
N LYS A 268 -15.71 -6.25 -3.52
CA LYS A 268 -16.57 -5.89 -4.65
C LYS A 268 -17.45 -4.68 -4.33
N THR A 269 -18.07 -4.67 -3.14
CA THR A 269 -19.02 -3.61 -2.76
C THR A 269 -18.32 -2.28 -2.58
N PHE A 270 -17.16 -2.28 -1.92
CA PHE A 270 -16.33 -1.09 -1.78
C PHE A 270 -15.91 -0.52 -3.13
N VAL A 271 -15.34 -1.35 -4.00
CA VAL A 271 -14.90 -0.93 -5.33
C VAL A 271 -16.07 -0.36 -6.15
N ALA A 272 -17.24 -1.00 -6.09
CA ALA A 272 -18.41 -0.56 -6.85
C ALA A 272 -19.02 0.76 -6.33
N ASN A 273 -18.88 1.08 -5.04
CA ASN A 273 -19.45 2.29 -4.45
C ASN A 273 -18.47 3.45 -4.39
N GLU A 274 -17.20 3.18 -4.03
CA GLU A 274 -16.23 4.25 -3.70
C GLU A 274 -15.20 4.51 -4.81
N LEU A 275 -14.90 3.51 -5.67
CA LEU A 275 -13.79 3.61 -6.62
C LEU A 275 -14.22 3.88 -8.07
N GLN A 276 -15.44 4.36 -8.32
CA GLN A 276 -15.95 4.59 -9.68
C GLN A 276 -15.16 5.64 -10.48
N ASN A 277 -14.44 6.54 -9.79
CA ASN A 277 -13.61 7.56 -10.42
C ASN A 277 -12.17 7.09 -10.70
N TYR A 278 -11.82 5.87 -10.31
CA TYR A 278 -10.50 5.27 -10.53
C TYR A 278 -10.56 4.21 -11.62
N THR A 279 -9.46 4.02 -12.31
CA THR A 279 -9.29 2.96 -13.33
C THR A 279 -8.79 1.67 -12.69
N LEU A 280 -7.89 1.82 -11.71
CA LEU A 280 -7.16 0.73 -11.07
C LEU A 280 -7.38 0.74 -9.56
N SER A 281 -7.39 -0.47 -8.99
CA SER A 281 -7.23 -0.70 -7.56
C SER A 281 -5.99 -1.55 -7.34
N LEU A 282 -5.14 -1.11 -6.45
CA LEU A 282 -3.95 -1.79 -6.01
C LEU A 282 -4.23 -2.37 -4.63
N ILE A 283 -3.78 -3.59 -4.39
CA ILE A 283 -3.88 -4.26 -3.09
C ILE A 283 -2.53 -4.88 -2.83
N HIS A 284 -1.84 -4.38 -1.81
CA HIS A 284 -0.66 -5.04 -1.27
C HIS A 284 -1.12 -6.18 -0.36
N ILE A 285 -0.76 -7.42 -0.71
CA ILE A 285 -1.08 -8.57 0.14
C ILE A 285 0.12 -8.85 1.03
N SER A 286 0.20 -8.18 2.14
CA SER A 286 1.02 -8.59 3.28
C SER A 286 0.24 -9.58 4.17
N GLU A 287 -0.22 -10.70 3.61
CA GLU A 287 -0.66 -11.80 4.45
C GLU A 287 0.43 -12.87 4.51
N PRO A 288 0.96 -13.19 5.70
CA PRO A 288 1.89 -14.30 5.88
C PRO A 288 1.20 -15.65 5.81
N THR A 289 0.18 -15.85 4.97
CA THR A 289 -0.57 -17.09 4.94
C THR A 289 -0.75 -17.66 3.55
N ARG A 290 0.16 -18.60 3.26
CA ARG A 290 0.24 -19.59 2.18
C ARG A 290 0.76 -19.08 0.85
N PRO A 291 1.76 -19.80 0.25
CA PRO A 291 2.07 -19.63 -1.15
C PRO A 291 0.81 -20.02 -1.97
N ARG A 292 0.00 -19.06 -2.34
CA ARG A 292 -1.03 -19.27 -3.33
C ARG A 292 -0.34 -19.37 -4.68
N LEU A 293 -0.16 -20.60 -5.15
CA LEU A 293 0.14 -20.88 -6.55
C LEU A 293 -0.93 -20.18 -7.40
N ILE A 294 -0.59 -19.01 -7.91
CA ILE A 294 -1.40 -18.34 -8.92
C ILE A 294 -1.02 -18.99 -10.23
N SER A 295 -1.85 -19.92 -10.69
CA SER A 295 -1.80 -20.36 -12.09
C SER A 295 -2.23 -19.19 -12.97
N TYR A 296 -1.32 -18.77 -13.85
CA TYR A 296 -1.55 -17.81 -14.93
C TYR A 296 -2.66 -18.26 -15.88
#